data_7a391cf5f895662254e5b175d6643f9b
#
_entry.id   7a391cf5f895662254e5b175d6643f9b
#
_cell.length_a   1.000
_cell.length_b   1.000
_cell.length_c   1.000
_cell.angle_alpha   90.00
_cell.angle_beta   90.00
_cell.angle_gamma   90.00
#
_symmetry.space_group_name_H-M   'P 1'
#
loop_
_entity.id
_entity.type
_entity.pdbx_description
1 polymer ?
#
loop_
_entity_poly.entity_id
_entity_poly.type
_entity_poly.pdbx_seq_one_letter_code
_entity_poly.pdbx_strand_id
1 'polypeptide(L)'
;MAKTSDSIDVDLSPESTWDAASDLSRFSEWLVLHDGWRGPVPTSDELGNGTKVSSVVKVKGTRVRFDWVVDKYVEGREVRLKGSGKGGVKAKLDLSIAPSTTGSTITFTVDLGGLPLMGPVGKAAAMAVSGDLHASLEKFRKIYA
;
A
#
# COMPACT_ATOMS: atom_id res chain seq x y z
N MET A 1 -5.92 3.64 -16.78
CA MET A 1 -5.35 3.68 -15.46
C MET A 1 -4.07 2.88 -15.43
N ALA A 2 -3.07 3.35 -14.71
CA ALA A 2 -1.77 2.71 -14.65
C ALA A 2 -1.70 1.82 -13.39
N LYS A 3 -1.64 0.52 -13.60
CA LYS A 3 -1.66 -0.48 -12.54
C LYS A 3 -0.32 -1.19 -12.47
N THR A 4 0.20 -1.36 -11.27
CA THR A 4 1.41 -2.12 -11.02
C THR A 4 1.23 -3.01 -9.79
N SER A 5 1.90 -4.14 -9.78
CA SER A 5 1.77 -5.13 -8.70
C SER A 5 3.11 -5.82 -8.50
N ASP A 6 3.39 -6.18 -7.26
CA ASP A 6 4.54 -7.00 -6.93
C ASP A 6 4.19 -7.94 -5.79
N SER A 7 4.90 -9.07 -5.73
CA SER A 7 4.68 -10.09 -4.71
C SER A 7 6.01 -10.55 -4.15
N ILE A 8 5.98 -10.99 -2.88
CA ILE A 8 7.15 -11.57 -2.23
C ILE A 8 6.70 -12.71 -1.31
N ASP A 9 7.50 -13.76 -1.27
CA ASP A 9 7.31 -14.84 -0.31
C ASP A 9 8.11 -14.55 0.95
N VAL A 10 7.47 -14.72 2.10
CA VAL A 10 8.11 -14.52 3.41
C VAL A 10 7.96 -15.75 4.27
N ASP A 11 8.95 -15.99 5.12
CA ASP A 11 8.98 -17.15 6.02
C ASP A 11 8.27 -16.81 7.33
N LEU A 12 7.01 -16.44 7.21
CA LEU A 12 6.10 -16.12 8.30
C LEU A 12 4.73 -16.72 8.01
N SER A 13 4.01 -17.11 9.06
CA SER A 13 2.62 -17.55 8.89
C SER A 13 1.77 -16.42 8.29
N PRO A 14 0.66 -16.74 7.61
CA PRO A 14 -0.25 -15.71 7.11
C PRO A 14 -0.74 -14.76 8.20
N GLU A 15 -1.00 -15.28 9.39
CA GLU A 15 -1.46 -14.46 10.52
C GLU A 15 -0.38 -13.46 10.96
N SER A 16 0.86 -13.91 11.16
CA SER A 16 1.96 -13.03 11.55
C SER A 16 2.28 -12.00 10.46
N THR A 17 2.21 -12.42 9.21
CA THR A 17 2.41 -11.53 8.06
C THR A 17 1.34 -10.45 8.02
N TRP A 18 0.08 -10.82 8.22
CA TRP A 18 -1.02 -9.87 8.27
C TRP A 18 -0.86 -8.87 9.40
N ASP A 19 -0.53 -9.33 10.59
CA ASP A 19 -0.36 -8.46 11.77
C ASP A 19 0.71 -7.39 11.52
N ALA A 20 1.81 -7.76 10.88
CA ALA A 20 2.89 -6.82 10.57
C ALA A 20 2.52 -5.90 9.40
N ALA A 21 1.96 -6.45 8.32
CA ALA A 21 1.71 -5.70 7.09
C ALA A 21 0.51 -4.76 7.18
N SER A 22 -0.50 -5.11 7.97
CA SER A 22 -1.71 -4.29 8.14
C SER A 22 -1.60 -3.26 9.25
N ASP A 23 -0.52 -3.25 10.00
CA ASP A 23 -0.29 -2.28 11.07
C ASP A 23 0.15 -0.94 10.46
N LEU A 24 -0.79 0.00 10.39
CA LEU A 24 -0.56 1.30 9.78
C LEU A 24 0.54 2.09 10.47
N SER A 25 0.70 1.92 11.79
CA SER A 25 1.73 2.62 12.57
C SER A 25 3.15 2.21 12.17
N ARG A 26 3.30 1.10 11.47
CA ARG A 26 4.59 0.57 11.02
C ARG A 26 4.89 0.82 9.56
N PHE A 27 3.99 1.48 8.82
CA PHE A 27 4.17 1.71 7.39
C PHE A 27 5.47 2.46 7.10
N SER A 28 5.87 3.39 7.95
CA SER A 28 7.13 4.14 7.76
C SER A 28 8.38 3.27 7.84
N GLU A 29 8.28 2.07 8.43
CA GLU A 29 9.42 1.17 8.56
C GLU A 29 9.77 0.45 7.26
N TRP A 30 8.76 0.15 6.42
CA TRP A 30 8.99 -0.67 5.23
C TRP A 30 8.38 -0.12 3.93
N LEU A 31 7.29 0.64 4.01
CA LEU A 31 6.62 1.13 2.80
C LEU A 31 7.31 2.40 2.29
N VAL A 32 8.13 2.23 1.26
CA VAL A 32 8.96 3.31 0.69
C VAL A 32 8.10 4.48 0.20
N LEU A 33 6.92 4.20 -0.34
CA LEU A 33 5.99 5.22 -0.83
C LEU A 33 5.41 6.08 0.28
N HIS A 34 5.38 5.59 1.51
CA HIS A 34 4.76 6.29 2.63
C HIS A 34 5.72 7.32 3.22
N ASP A 35 5.35 8.59 3.13
CA ASP A 35 6.15 9.69 3.70
C ASP A 35 5.69 10.04 5.12
N GLY A 36 4.40 9.92 5.42
CA GLY A 36 3.88 10.16 6.76
C GLY A 36 2.36 10.20 6.81
N TRP A 37 1.84 9.98 7.99
CA TRP A 37 0.41 10.10 8.24
C TRP A 37 0.05 11.56 8.51
N ARG A 38 -1.18 11.93 8.15
CA ARG A 38 -1.76 13.24 8.48
C ARG A 38 -3.06 13.00 9.23
N GLY A 39 -3.03 13.25 10.54
CA GLY A 39 -4.17 13.00 11.40
C GLY A 39 -4.08 11.68 12.16
N PRO A 40 -5.16 11.31 12.87
CA PRO A 40 -5.16 10.09 13.68
C PRO A 40 -4.95 8.83 12.86
N VAL A 41 -4.20 7.88 13.40
CA VAL A 41 -3.94 6.58 12.79
C VAL A 41 -4.78 5.54 13.54
N PRO A 42 -5.71 4.84 12.87
CA PRO A 42 -6.49 3.81 13.53
C PRO A 42 -5.63 2.64 13.96
N THR A 43 -5.99 2.03 15.08
CA THR A 43 -5.39 0.77 15.53
C THR A 43 -5.95 -0.38 14.71
N SER A 44 -5.35 -1.57 14.86
CA SER A 44 -5.84 -2.77 14.19
C SER A 44 -7.30 -3.07 14.50
N ASP A 45 -7.73 -2.77 15.72
CA ASP A 45 -9.10 -3.01 16.17
C ASP A 45 -10.11 -2.03 15.52
N GLU A 46 -9.64 -0.86 15.15
CA GLU A 46 -10.46 0.19 14.54
C GLU A 46 -10.53 0.07 13.00
N LEU A 47 -9.64 -0.73 12.42
CA LEU A 47 -9.52 -0.84 10.97
C LEU A 47 -10.65 -1.71 10.41
N GLY A 48 -11.33 -1.21 9.40
CA GLY A 48 -12.42 -1.93 8.74
C GLY A 48 -12.97 -1.13 7.58
N ASN A 49 -14.02 -1.66 6.93
CA ASN A 49 -14.67 -0.96 5.83
C ASN A 49 -15.16 0.41 6.27
N GLY A 50 -14.86 1.44 5.47
CA GLY A 50 -15.26 2.80 5.76
C GLY A 50 -14.26 3.59 6.62
N THR A 51 -13.23 2.95 7.14
CA THR A 51 -12.18 3.65 7.91
C THR A 51 -11.49 4.67 7.01
N LYS A 52 -11.30 5.88 7.52
CA LYS A 52 -10.68 6.99 6.78
C LYS A 52 -9.34 7.36 7.39
N VAL A 53 -8.34 7.54 6.54
CA VAL A 53 -7.01 7.98 6.94
C VAL A 53 -6.48 8.95 5.89
N SER A 54 -5.51 9.77 6.28
CA SER A 54 -4.83 10.68 5.36
C SER A 54 -3.33 10.49 5.48
N SER A 55 -2.65 10.44 4.35
CA SER A 55 -1.20 10.27 4.33
C SER A 55 -0.56 11.09 3.22
N VAL A 56 0.75 11.25 3.31
CA VAL A 56 1.56 11.79 2.22
C VAL A 56 2.27 10.63 1.56
N VAL A 57 2.11 10.54 0.25
CA VAL A 57 2.74 9.53 -0.60
C VAL A 57 3.83 10.21 -1.41
N LYS A 58 4.97 9.56 -1.49
CA LYS A 58 6.12 10.07 -2.23
C LYS A 58 6.33 9.24 -3.49
N VAL A 59 6.21 9.89 -4.65
CA VAL A 59 6.43 9.25 -5.95
C VAL A 59 7.39 10.12 -6.76
N LYS A 60 8.53 9.57 -7.17
CA LYS A 60 9.57 10.28 -7.93
C LYS A 60 10.02 11.57 -7.23
N GLY A 61 10.13 11.55 -5.90
CA GLY A 61 10.52 12.73 -5.14
C GLY A 61 9.39 13.74 -4.94
N THR A 62 8.24 13.55 -5.56
CA THR A 62 7.08 14.42 -5.39
C THR A 62 6.19 13.89 -4.27
N ARG A 63 5.83 14.76 -3.35
CA ARG A 63 4.96 14.42 -2.23
C ARG A 63 3.54 14.85 -2.54
N VAL A 64 2.60 13.91 -2.39
CA VAL A 64 1.18 14.14 -2.64
C VAL A 64 0.39 13.67 -1.43
N ARG A 65 -0.46 14.54 -0.91
CA ARG A 65 -1.38 14.16 0.16
C ARG A 65 -2.58 13.44 -0.44
N PHE A 66 -2.90 12.30 0.14
CA PHE A 66 -4.07 11.53 -0.21
C PHE A 66 -4.98 11.37 1.00
N ASP A 67 -6.28 11.46 0.74
CA ASP A 67 -7.31 11.08 1.69
C ASP A 67 -7.81 9.70 1.25
N TRP A 68 -7.72 8.73 2.15
CA TRP A 68 -8.02 7.33 1.86
C TRP A 68 -9.26 6.87 2.59
N VAL A 69 -9.98 5.95 1.97
CA VAL A 69 -11.05 5.20 2.63
C VAL A 69 -10.85 3.72 2.38
N VAL A 70 -11.00 2.92 3.41
CA VAL A 70 -10.95 1.46 3.28
C VAL A 70 -12.27 1.02 2.63
N ASP A 71 -12.19 0.46 1.42
CA ASP A 71 -13.39 0.01 0.71
C ASP A 71 -13.52 -1.52 0.64
N LYS A 72 -12.52 -2.24 1.10
CA LYS A 72 -12.58 -3.69 1.28
C LYS A 72 -11.67 -4.09 2.42
N TYR A 73 -12.20 -4.85 3.35
CA TYR A 73 -11.44 -5.37 4.48
C TYR A 73 -11.85 -6.80 4.77
N VAL A 74 -10.91 -7.72 4.57
CA VAL A 74 -11.08 -9.14 4.92
C VAL A 74 -9.94 -9.47 5.86
N GLU A 75 -10.22 -9.53 7.14
CA GLU A 75 -9.20 -9.72 8.18
C GLU A 75 -8.35 -10.96 7.89
N GLY A 76 -7.05 -10.78 7.96
CA GLY A 76 -6.07 -11.83 7.68
C GLY A 76 -5.80 -12.08 6.22
N ARG A 77 -6.51 -11.44 5.29
CA ARG A 77 -6.41 -11.71 3.87
C ARG A 77 -6.17 -10.51 2.99
N GLU A 78 -6.98 -9.47 3.12
CA GLU A 78 -6.94 -8.37 2.16
C GLU A 78 -7.47 -7.07 2.75
N VAL A 79 -6.78 -5.98 2.45
CA VAL A 79 -7.27 -4.62 2.70
C VAL A 79 -7.06 -3.79 1.44
N ARG A 80 -8.11 -3.11 1.02
CA ARG A 80 -8.05 -2.21 -0.14
C ARG A 80 -8.50 -0.81 0.27
N LEU A 81 -7.71 0.18 -0.18
CA LEU A 81 -7.99 1.58 0.08
C LEU A 81 -8.16 2.32 -1.24
N LYS A 82 -9.13 3.23 -1.27
CA LYS A 82 -9.30 4.19 -2.36
C LYS A 82 -8.85 5.55 -1.87
N GLY A 83 -8.02 6.22 -2.64
CA GLY A 83 -7.48 7.52 -2.30
C GLY A 83 -7.76 8.57 -3.34
N SER A 84 -7.92 9.81 -2.85
CA SER A 84 -8.05 11.00 -3.68
C SER A 84 -6.96 11.98 -3.28
N GLY A 85 -6.19 12.42 -4.26
CA GLY A 85 -5.14 13.39 -4.08
C GLY A 85 -5.48 14.74 -4.71
N LYS A 86 -4.68 15.74 -4.40
CA LYS A 86 -4.86 17.08 -4.93
C LYS A 86 -4.74 17.08 -6.46
N GLY A 87 -5.56 17.86 -7.11
CA GLY A 87 -5.53 18.00 -8.56
C GLY A 87 -6.26 16.91 -9.34
N GLY A 88 -7.05 16.09 -8.65
CA GLY A 88 -7.84 15.02 -9.31
C GLY A 88 -7.11 13.69 -9.45
N VAL A 89 -5.96 13.54 -8.80
CA VAL A 89 -5.24 12.26 -8.77
C VAL A 89 -6.03 11.25 -7.97
N LYS A 90 -6.14 10.03 -8.50
CA LYS A 90 -6.82 8.89 -7.84
C LYS A 90 -5.83 7.75 -7.68
N ALA A 91 -5.97 7.01 -6.59
CA ALA A 91 -5.16 5.82 -6.36
C ALA A 91 -5.97 4.75 -5.66
N LYS A 92 -5.64 3.49 -5.96
CA LYS A 92 -6.15 2.34 -5.22
C LYS A 92 -4.96 1.54 -4.74
N LEU A 93 -4.98 1.17 -3.47
CA LEU A 93 -3.98 0.27 -2.89
C LEU A 93 -4.68 -1.02 -2.49
N ASP A 94 -4.07 -2.13 -2.83
CA ASP A 94 -4.57 -3.46 -2.45
C ASP A 94 -3.42 -4.25 -1.87
N LEU A 95 -3.55 -4.66 -0.62
CA LEU A 95 -2.59 -5.51 0.08
C LEU A 95 -3.27 -6.83 0.36
N SER A 96 -2.73 -7.92 -0.18
CA SER A 96 -3.28 -9.25 0.08
C SER A 96 -2.22 -10.21 0.59
N ILE A 97 -2.65 -11.13 1.45
CA ILE A 97 -1.80 -12.15 2.07
C ILE A 97 -2.42 -13.50 1.75
N ALA A 98 -1.60 -14.41 1.26
CA ALA A 98 -2.02 -15.79 0.97
C ALA A 98 -1.02 -16.77 1.56
N PRO A 99 -1.47 -17.98 1.97
CA PRO A 99 -0.54 -19.02 2.39
C PRO A 99 0.36 -19.46 1.24
N SER A 100 1.61 -19.80 1.55
CA SER A 100 2.56 -20.37 0.59
C SER A 100 3.22 -21.59 1.19
N THR A 101 4.03 -22.29 0.38
CA THR A 101 4.76 -23.48 0.85
C THR A 101 5.78 -23.16 1.94
N THR A 102 6.31 -21.93 1.97
CA THR A 102 7.33 -21.52 2.96
C THR A 102 6.75 -20.64 4.06
N GLY A 103 5.51 -20.24 3.95
CA GLY A 103 4.85 -19.36 4.93
C GLY A 103 3.74 -18.55 4.29
N SER A 104 4.07 -17.41 3.71
CA SER A 104 3.06 -16.51 3.12
C SER A 104 3.59 -15.82 1.88
N THR A 105 2.65 -15.43 1.00
CA THR A 105 2.92 -14.53 -0.13
C THR A 105 2.20 -13.23 0.11
N ILE A 106 2.93 -12.13 0.07
CA ILE A 106 2.36 -10.77 0.13
C ILE A 106 2.27 -10.26 -1.30
N THR A 107 1.09 -9.78 -1.69
CA THR A 107 0.91 -9.09 -2.96
C THR A 107 0.44 -7.67 -2.68
N PHE A 108 1.13 -6.70 -3.28
CA PHE A 108 0.79 -5.30 -3.15
C PHE A 108 0.53 -4.74 -4.54
N THR A 109 -0.66 -4.20 -4.75
CA THR A 109 -1.09 -3.65 -6.03
C THR A 109 -1.41 -2.17 -5.86
N VAL A 110 -0.93 -1.36 -6.80
CA VAL A 110 -1.22 0.07 -6.85
C VAL A 110 -1.79 0.39 -8.22
N ASP A 111 -2.93 1.07 -8.23
CA ASP A 111 -3.58 1.52 -9.45
C ASP A 111 -3.70 3.03 -9.39
N LEU A 112 -3.01 3.73 -10.30
CA LEU A 112 -2.97 5.18 -10.36
C LEU A 112 -3.84 5.68 -11.52
N GLY A 113 -4.60 6.73 -11.27
CA GLY A 113 -5.48 7.31 -12.28
C GLY A 113 -5.81 8.76 -12.02
N GLY A 114 -6.79 9.27 -12.77
CA GLY A 114 -7.19 10.66 -12.74
C GLY A 114 -6.52 11.46 -13.85
N LEU A 115 -7.03 12.64 -14.11
CA LEU A 115 -6.58 13.48 -15.23
C LEU A 115 -5.07 13.74 -15.23
N PRO A 116 -4.44 14.09 -14.10
CA PRO A 116 -3.00 14.37 -14.10
C PRO A 116 -2.12 13.17 -14.45
N LEU A 117 -2.65 11.95 -14.36
CA LEU A 117 -1.91 10.71 -14.57
C LEU A 117 -2.34 9.95 -15.83
N MET A 118 -2.93 10.64 -16.78
CA MET A 118 -3.29 10.03 -18.06
C MET A 118 -2.10 10.02 -19.01
N GLY A 119 -2.04 8.98 -19.87
CA GLY A 119 -1.01 8.85 -20.89
C GLY A 119 0.39 8.61 -20.35
N PRO A 120 1.44 9.21 -20.95
CA PRO A 120 2.83 8.96 -20.58
C PRO A 120 3.18 9.30 -19.13
N VAL A 121 2.54 10.32 -18.56
CA VAL A 121 2.77 10.71 -17.16
C VAL A 121 2.36 9.60 -16.21
N GLY A 122 1.20 8.99 -16.47
CA GLY A 122 0.74 7.87 -15.66
C GLY A 122 1.64 6.65 -15.76
N LYS A 123 2.15 6.37 -16.97
CA LYS A 123 3.08 5.25 -17.17
C LYS A 123 4.39 5.48 -16.43
N ALA A 124 4.93 6.69 -16.47
CA ALA A 124 6.17 7.03 -15.76
C ALA A 124 5.97 6.91 -14.25
N ALA A 125 4.84 7.37 -13.72
CA ALA A 125 4.52 7.24 -12.31
C ALA A 125 4.40 5.77 -11.90
N ALA A 126 3.72 4.94 -12.71
CA ALA A 126 3.59 3.51 -12.43
C ALA A 126 4.93 2.80 -12.41
N MET A 127 5.86 3.15 -13.31
CA MET A 127 7.20 2.59 -13.31
C MET A 127 7.97 2.94 -12.04
N ALA A 128 7.88 4.18 -11.57
CA ALA A 128 8.51 4.60 -10.32
C ALA A 128 7.90 3.85 -9.13
N VAL A 129 6.59 3.73 -9.09
CA VAL A 129 5.88 2.99 -8.03
C VAL A 129 6.26 1.51 -8.06
N SER A 130 6.41 0.91 -9.23
CA SER A 130 6.82 -0.50 -9.36
C SER A 130 8.16 -0.75 -8.66
N GLY A 131 9.15 0.10 -8.88
CA GLY A 131 10.44 0.00 -8.20
C GLY A 131 10.32 0.18 -6.69
N ASP A 132 9.50 1.14 -6.27
CA ASP A 132 9.26 1.40 -4.84
C ASP A 132 8.50 0.26 -4.17
N LEU A 133 7.57 -0.40 -4.87
CA LEU A 133 6.88 -1.58 -4.34
C LEU A 133 7.85 -2.72 -4.11
N HIS A 134 8.72 -2.98 -5.08
CA HIS A 134 9.72 -4.04 -4.95
C HIS A 134 10.64 -3.76 -3.76
N ALA A 135 11.14 -2.54 -3.64
CA ALA A 135 11.99 -2.13 -2.52
C ALA A 135 11.25 -2.25 -1.18
N SER A 136 9.97 -1.89 -1.15
CA SER A 136 9.15 -1.98 0.06
C SER A 136 8.98 -3.43 0.53
N LEU A 137 8.67 -4.34 -0.38
CA LEU A 137 8.48 -5.75 -0.05
C LEU A 137 9.78 -6.40 0.40
N GLU A 138 10.90 -6.08 -0.24
CA GLU A 138 12.21 -6.57 0.20
C GLU A 138 12.56 -6.04 1.59
N LYS A 139 12.24 -4.80 1.86
CA LYS A 139 12.46 -4.17 3.17
C LYS A 139 11.59 -4.83 4.24
N PHE A 140 10.33 -5.11 3.91
CA PHE A 140 9.42 -5.84 4.79
C PHE A 140 10.00 -7.20 5.18
N ARG A 141 10.47 -7.96 4.19
CA ARG A 141 11.07 -9.27 4.44
C ARG A 141 12.30 -9.15 5.35
N LYS A 142 13.14 -8.16 5.11
CA LYS A 142 14.34 -7.93 5.93
C LYS A 142 14.02 -7.64 7.39
N ILE A 143 12.95 -6.88 7.63
CA ILE A 143 12.60 -6.45 8.99
C ILE A 143 11.85 -7.54 9.74
N TYR A 144 10.92 -8.22 9.11
CA TYR A 144 9.96 -9.11 9.78
C TYR A 144 10.17 -10.60 9.53
N ALA A 145 10.86 -10.94 8.51
CA ALA A 145 11.15 -12.33 8.16
C ALA A 145 12.68 -12.59 8.02
#